data_e0c6d20930f44cb8f8184b0690efec87
#
_entry.id   e0c6d20930f44cb8f8184b0690efec87
#
_cell.length_a   1.000
_cell.length_b   1.000
_cell.length_c   1.000
_cell.angle_alpha   90.00
_cell.angle_beta   90.00
_cell.angle_gamma   90.00
#
_symmetry.space_group_name_H-M   'P 1'
#
loop_
_entity.id
_entity.type
_entity.pdbx_description
1 polymer ?
#
loop_
_entity_poly.entity_id
_entity_poly.type
_entity_poly.pdbx_seq_one_letter_code
_entity_poly.pdbx_strand_id
1 'polypeptide(L)'
;MIELFKLEVPEVGQGLVEIKACARDPGDRAKIAVLAHDQRTDPIGACIGMRGSRVQAVSNELNGERVDIVLWNDNPANFVINAMAPAEVQSIIVDEDKHSMDLAVAEDRLAQAIGKGGQNVRLASRLTGWQLNVMTQDQVTAKSEAEQAAARQLFMDKLEVDEEIAGILVSEGFGTVEEIAYVPVGELLAVEGFDEDIVEELRARARDALLNEALACLLYTSPSPRDS
;
A
#
# COMPACT_ATOMS: atom_id res chain seq x y z
N MET A 1 14.29 -20.55 9.75
CA MET A 1 13.65 -20.74 8.43
C MET A 1 14.63 -20.51 7.28
N ILE A 2 15.23 -19.34 7.08
CA ILE A 2 16.15 -19.08 5.95
C ILE A 2 17.29 -20.10 5.91
N GLU A 3 17.91 -20.39 7.04
CA GLU A 3 18.99 -21.40 7.12
C GLU A 3 18.50 -22.81 6.77
N LEU A 4 17.27 -23.18 7.08
CA LEU A 4 16.69 -24.46 6.67
C LEU A 4 16.53 -24.53 5.14
N PHE A 5 16.07 -23.43 4.51
CA PHE A 5 16.01 -23.38 3.05
C PHE A 5 17.41 -23.47 2.41
N LYS A 6 18.44 -22.90 2.99
CA LYS A 6 19.81 -23.05 2.51
C LYS A 6 20.31 -24.51 2.56
N LEU A 7 19.84 -25.27 3.55
CA LEU A 7 20.20 -26.70 3.69
C LEU A 7 19.40 -27.59 2.74
N GLU A 8 18.09 -27.35 2.62
CA GLU A 8 17.19 -28.21 1.86
C GLU A 8 17.11 -27.86 0.35
N VAL A 9 17.51 -26.63 -0.02
CA VAL A 9 17.43 -26.11 -1.41
C VAL A 9 18.81 -25.73 -1.88
N PRO A 10 19.48 -26.59 -2.68
CA PRO A 10 20.84 -26.33 -3.15
C PRO A 10 20.97 -25.00 -3.89
N GLU A 11 19.96 -24.59 -4.65
CA GLU A 11 19.95 -23.34 -5.40
C GLU A 11 20.00 -22.12 -4.46
N VAL A 12 19.41 -22.20 -3.27
CA VAL A 12 19.50 -21.17 -2.22
C VAL A 12 20.88 -21.22 -1.56
N GLY A 13 21.37 -22.42 -1.25
CA GLY A 13 22.69 -22.61 -0.65
C GLY A 13 23.84 -22.11 -1.54
N GLN A 14 23.68 -22.22 -2.86
CA GLN A 14 24.66 -21.76 -3.87
C GLN A 14 24.47 -20.27 -4.26
N GLY A 15 23.44 -19.60 -3.76
CA GLY A 15 23.15 -18.20 -4.08
C GLY A 15 22.54 -17.97 -5.47
N LEU A 16 22.03 -19.02 -6.15
CA LEU A 16 21.30 -18.90 -7.41
C LEU A 16 19.89 -18.37 -7.18
N VAL A 17 19.30 -18.73 -6.04
CA VAL A 17 18.02 -18.22 -5.54
C VAL A 17 18.27 -17.50 -4.22
N GLU A 18 17.79 -16.28 -4.13
CA GLU A 18 17.89 -15.45 -2.94
C GLU A 18 16.54 -15.37 -2.21
N ILE A 19 16.54 -15.47 -0.87
CA ILE A 19 15.38 -15.19 -0.06
C ILE A 19 15.46 -13.72 0.37
N LYS A 20 14.60 -12.89 -0.22
CA LYS A 20 14.55 -11.43 -0.01
C LYS A 20 13.88 -11.02 1.28
N ALA A 21 12.79 -11.71 1.64
CA ALA A 21 11.99 -11.39 2.82
C ALA A 21 11.33 -12.65 3.40
N CYS A 22 10.97 -12.57 4.66
CA CYS A 22 10.29 -13.65 5.36
C CYS A 22 9.33 -13.04 6.39
N ALA A 23 8.05 -13.45 6.33
CA ALA A 23 7.05 -13.14 7.34
C ALA A 23 6.52 -14.45 7.92
N ARG A 24 6.34 -14.49 9.25
CA ARG A 24 6.11 -15.76 9.95
C ARG A 24 5.17 -15.59 11.12
N ASP A 25 4.21 -16.50 11.23
CA ASP A 25 3.46 -16.81 12.46
C ASP A 25 3.98 -18.17 12.94
N PRO A 26 4.89 -18.22 13.94
CA PRO A 26 5.59 -19.43 14.33
C PRO A 26 4.63 -20.57 14.73
N GLY A 27 4.86 -21.76 14.18
CA GLY A 27 4.05 -22.95 14.43
C GLY A 27 2.76 -23.05 13.62
N ASP A 28 2.44 -22.06 12.78
CA ASP A 28 1.20 -22.06 11.98
C ASP A 28 1.51 -21.85 10.49
N ARG A 29 1.94 -20.65 10.09
CA ARG A 29 2.17 -20.30 8.69
C ARG A 29 3.27 -19.29 8.50
N ALA A 30 3.95 -19.38 7.36
CA ALA A 30 4.93 -18.41 6.93
C ALA A 30 4.81 -18.09 5.45
N LYS A 31 5.30 -16.93 5.06
CA LYS A 31 5.53 -16.54 3.66
C LYS A 31 6.99 -16.16 3.48
N ILE A 32 7.62 -16.64 2.41
CA ILE A 32 8.96 -16.22 2.02
C ILE A 32 8.94 -15.65 0.61
N ALA A 33 9.67 -14.58 0.39
CA ALA A 33 9.84 -13.97 -0.92
C ALA A 33 11.18 -14.41 -1.52
N VAL A 34 11.15 -14.97 -2.72
CA VAL A 34 12.31 -15.54 -3.40
C VAL A 34 12.54 -14.85 -4.74
N LEU A 35 13.81 -14.67 -5.09
CA LEU A 35 14.28 -14.10 -6.35
C LEU A 35 15.35 -15.01 -6.95
N ALA A 36 15.26 -15.29 -8.25
CA ALA A 36 16.36 -15.92 -8.98
C ALA A 36 17.17 -14.85 -9.72
N HIS A 37 18.50 -14.95 -9.65
CA HIS A 37 19.40 -14.05 -10.37
C HIS A 37 19.53 -14.43 -11.86
N ASP A 38 19.26 -15.67 -12.23
CA ASP A 38 19.20 -16.15 -13.60
C ASP A 38 17.76 -16.42 -14.03
N GLN A 39 17.35 -15.83 -15.14
CA GLN A 39 16.01 -16.01 -15.73
C GLN A 39 15.67 -17.47 -16.10
N ARG A 40 16.65 -18.35 -16.19
CA ARG A 40 16.46 -19.77 -16.45
C ARG A 40 16.09 -20.57 -15.21
N THR A 41 16.27 -20.00 -14.04
CA THR A 41 15.99 -20.65 -12.76
C THR A 41 14.60 -20.26 -12.29
N ASP A 42 13.73 -21.24 -12.09
CA ASP A 42 12.43 -21.04 -11.41
C ASP A 42 12.66 -21.03 -9.88
N PRO A 43 12.62 -19.87 -9.21
CA PRO A 43 12.90 -19.81 -7.78
C PRO A 43 11.81 -20.46 -6.93
N ILE A 44 10.56 -20.43 -7.40
CA ILE A 44 9.42 -21.05 -6.69
C ILE A 44 9.55 -22.57 -6.79
N GLY A 45 9.72 -23.09 -8.00
CA GLY A 45 9.91 -24.52 -8.26
C GLY A 45 11.11 -25.11 -7.52
N ALA A 46 12.24 -24.38 -7.48
CA ALA A 46 13.42 -24.78 -6.74
C ALA A 46 13.15 -24.94 -5.23
N CYS A 47 12.43 -24.02 -4.63
CA CYS A 47 12.08 -24.06 -3.20
C CYS A 47 11.01 -25.09 -2.88
N ILE A 48 10.03 -25.30 -3.75
CA ILE A 48 8.99 -26.32 -3.58
C ILE A 48 9.59 -27.73 -3.69
N GLY A 49 10.40 -27.94 -4.72
CA GLY A 49 10.96 -29.25 -5.04
C GLY A 49 9.95 -30.20 -5.67
N MET A 50 10.42 -31.38 -6.08
CA MET A 50 9.55 -32.39 -6.70
C MET A 50 8.42 -32.79 -5.75
N ARG A 51 7.16 -32.57 -6.19
CA ARG A 51 5.94 -32.87 -5.42
C ARG A 51 5.92 -32.22 -4.03
N GLY A 52 6.61 -31.09 -3.87
CA GLY A 52 6.65 -30.36 -2.59
C GLY A 52 7.65 -30.91 -1.57
N SER A 53 8.57 -31.80 -1.97
CA SER A 53 9.47 -32.52 -1.04
C SER A 53 10.35 -31.58 -0.23
N ARG A 54 10.89 -30.51 -0.84
CA ARG A 54 11.80 -29.58 -0.14
C ARG A 54 11.05 -28.68 0.84
N VAL A 55 9.96 -28.04 0.40
CA VAL A 55 9.15 -27.21 1.29
C VAL A 55 8.54 -28.02 2.41
N GLN A 56 8.18 -29.30 2.16
CA GLN A 56 7.68 -30.18 3.20
C GLN A 56 8.76 -30.57 4.21
N ALA A 57 10.00 -30.78 3.78
CA ALA A 57 11.12 -31.03 4.69
C ALA A 57 11.32 -29.83 5.64
N VAL A 58 11.36 -28.61 5.10
CA VAL A 58 11.42 -27.38 5.91
C VAL A 58 10.21 -27.26 6.86
N SER A 59 9.00 -27.53 6.38
CA SER A 59 7.78 -27.50 7.20
C SER A 59 7.87 -28.48 8.40
N ASN A 60 8.37 -29.69 8.16
CA ASN A 60 8.51 -30.71 9.21
C ASN A 60 9.50 -30.27 10.29
N GLU A 61 10.63 -29.65 9.92
CA GLU A 61 11.60 -29.09 10.87
C GLU A 61 11.04 -27.91 11.68
N LEU A 62 9.99 -27.25 11.15
CA LEU A 62 9.27 -26.16 11.80
C LEU A 62 7.99 -26.61 12.51
N ASN A 63 7.90 -27.89 12.92
CA ASN A 63 6.76 -28.48 13.60
C ASN A 63 5.42 -28.38 12.80
N GLY A 64 5.50 -28.53 11.50
CA GLY A 64 4.33 -28.52 10.61
C GLY A 64 3.88 -27.12 10.15
N GLU A 65 4.68 -26.10 10.37
CA GLU A 65 4.41 -24.74 9.87
C GLU A 65 4.30 -24.71 8.34
N ARG A 66 3.19 -24.21 7.84
CA ARG A 66 2.96 -24.12 6.39
C ARG A 66 3.76 -22.98 5.80
N VAL A 67 4.50 -23.23 4.73
CA VAL A 67 5.33 -22.22 4.07
C VAL A 67 4.81 -21.91 2.68
N ASP A 68 4.37 -20.69 2.46
CA ASP A 68 4.02 -20.15 1.14
C ASP A 68 5.26 -19.51 0.51
N ILE A 69 5.56 -19.87 -0.72
CA ILE A 69 6.68 -19.34 -1.48
C ILE A 69 6.14 -18.32 -2.47
N VAL A 70 6.64 -17.09 -2.38
CA VAL A 70 6.18 -15.92 -3.12
C VAL A 70 7.30 -15.42 -4.02
N LEU A 71 7.00 -15.11 -5.27
CA LEU A 71 7.96 -14.48 -6.16
C LEU A 71 8.18 -13.02 -5.76
N TRP A 72 9.43 -12.66 -5.51
CA TRP A 72 9.81 -11.25 -5.30
C TRP A 72 9.62 -10.44 -6.58
N ASN A 73 9.24 -9.19 -6.45
CA ASN A 73 9.20 -8.24 -7.55
C ASN A 73 9.65 -6.87 -7.04
N ASP A 74 10.46 -6.16 -7.84
CA ASP A 74 10.93 -4.82 -7.49
C ASP A 74 9.80 -3.77 -7.52
N ASN A 75 8.75 -4.01 -8.33
CA ASN A 75 7.54 -3.22 -8.28
C ASN A 75 6.70 -3.63 -7.07
N PRO A 76 6.45 -2.70 -6.11
CA PRO A 76 5.74 -3.01 -4.87
C PRO A 76 4.33 -3.56 -5.08
N ALA A 77 3.58 -3.03 -6.06
CA ALA A 77 2.22 -3.49 -6.36
C ALA A 77 2.22 -4.95 -6.84
N ASN A 78 3.13 -5.30 -7.77
CA ASN A 78 3.27 -6.67 -8.24
C ASN A 78 3.73 -7.62 -7.13
N PHE A 79 4.61 -7.15 -6.26
CA PHE A 79 5.06 -7.95 -5.11
C PHE A 79 3.91 -8.22 -4.13
N VAL A 80 3.06 -7.22 -3.86
CA VAL A 80 1.86 -7.41 -3.02
C VAL A 80 0.88 -8.38 -3.68
N ILE A 81 0.64 -8.28 -4.99
CA ILE A 81 -0.21 -9.24 -5.73
C ILE A 81 0.29 -10.68 -5.54
N ASN A 82 1.61 -10.88 -5.72
CA ASN A 82 2.21 -12.20 -5.51
C ASN A 82 2.09 -12.67 -4.06
N ALA A 83 2.27 -11.77 -3.08
CA ALA A 83 2.19 -12.08 -1.67
C ALA A 83 0.77 -12.43 -1.20
N MET A 84 -0.26 -11.96 -1.90
CA MET A 84 -1.66 -12.27 -1.60
C MET A 84 -2.09 -13.67 -2.00
N ALA A 85 -1.28 -14.39 -2.79
CA ALA A 85 -1.57 -15.77 -3.15
C ALA A 85 -2.00 -16.61 -1.89
N PRO A 86 -2.99 -17.49 -2.02
CA PRO A 86 -3.65 -17.98 -3.23
C PRO A 86 -4.85 -17.11 -3.71
N ALA A 87 -5.12 -15.95 -3.12
CA ALA A 87 -6.19 -15.09 -3.57
C ALA A 87 -5.75 -14.26 -4.79
N GLU A 88 -6.65 -14.11 -5.74
CA GLU A 88 -6.44 -13.28 -6.92
C GLU A 88 -6.89 -11.84 -6.64
N VAL A 89 -5.99 -10.88 -6.87
CA VAL A 89 -6.26 -9.45 -6.76
C VAL A 89 -6.71 -8.95 -8.13
N GLN A 90 -7.86 -8.29 -8.18
CA GLN A 90 -8.46 -7.75 -9.42
C GLN A 90 -7.93 -6.37 -9.75
N SER A 91 -7.83 -5.51 -8.73
CA SER A 91 -7.25 -4.17 -8.86
C SER A 91 -6.54 -3.77 -7.57
N ILE A 92 -5.62 -2.81 -7.70
CA ILE A 92 -4.83 -2.29 -6.61
C ILE A 92 -4.74 -0.77 -6.72
N ILE A 93 -4.98 -0.08 -5.61
CA ILE A 93 -4.77 1.36 -5.47
C ILE A 93 -3.64 1.55 -4.49
N VAL A 94 -2.61 2.27 -4.90
CA VAL A 94 -1.41 2.55 -4.09
C VAL A 94 -1.52 3.96 -3.53
N ASP A 95 -1.40 4.07 -2.21
CA ASP A 95 -1.29 5.34 -1.49
C ASP A 95 0.13 5.39 -0.90
N GLU A 96 1.01 6.13 -1.57
CA GLU A 96 2.42 6.23 -1.18
C GLU A 96 2.60 7.04 0.11
N ASP A 97 1.78 8.06 0.32
CA ASP A 97 1.85 8.94 1.49
C ASP A 97 1.52 8.19 2.79
N LYS A 98 0.49 7.35 2.74
CA LYS A 98 0.10 6.49 3.87
C LYS A 98 0.86 5.16 3.90
N HIS A 99 1.69 4.90 2.89
CA HIS A 99 2.38 3.61 2.70
C HIS A 99 1.41 2.43 2.78
N SER A 100 0.26 2.58 2.11
CA SER A 100 -0.83 1.61 2.11
C SER A 100 -1.31 1.25 0.71
N MET A 101 -1.91 0.07 0.59
CA MET A 101 -2.49 -0.40 -0.66
C MET A 101 -3.90 -0.95 -0.41
N ASP A 102 -4.85 -0.50 -1.21
CA ASP A 102 -6.20 -1.03 -1.23
C ASP A 102 -6.32 -2.07 -2.35
N LEU A 103 -6.68 -3.28 -1.96
CA LEU A 103 -6.73 -4.45 -2.83
C LEU A 103 -8.18 -4.85 -3.08
N ALA A 104 -8.62 -4.75 -4.34
CA ALA A 104 -9.91 -5.29 -4.73
C ALA A 104 -9.80 -6.77 -5.06
N VAL A 105 -10.67 -7.56 -4.48
CA VAL A 105 -10.82 -8.98 -4.76
C VAL A 105 -12.27 -9.31 -5.06
N ALA A 106 -12.51 -10.42 -5.75
CA ALA A 106 -13.86 -10.89 -5.97
C ALA A 106 -14.53 -11.23 -4.62
N GLU A 107 -15.83 -10.97 -4.51
CA GLU A 107 -16.59 -11.14 -3.26
C GLU A 107 -16.49 -12.57 -2.70
N ASP A 108 -16.56 -13.57 -3.58
CA ASP A 108 -16.41 -14.99 -3.23
C ASP A 108 -14.98 -15.34 -2.77
N ARG A 109 -13.98 -14.51 -3.06
CA ARG A 109 -12.57 -14.68 -2.69
C ARG A 109 -12.12 -13.83 -1.50
N LEU A 110 -12.97 -12.93 -1.03
CA LEU A 110 -12.64 -12.01 0.07
C LEU A 110 -12.19 -12.77 1.34
N ALA A 111 -12.94 -13.79 1.73
CA ALA A 111 -12.60 -14.62 2.89
C ALA A 111 -11.24 -15.32 2.74
N GLN A 112 -10.91 -15.78 1.53
CA GLN A 112 -9.64 -16.41 1.20
C GLN A 112 -8.49 -15.39 1.22
N ALA A 113 -8.71 -14.20 0.69
CA ALA A 113 -7.72 -13.12 0.68
C ALA A 113 -7.36 -12.66 2.09
N ILE A 114 -8.33 -12.49 2.95
CA ILE A 114 -8.14 -12.14 4.36
C ILE A 114 -7.47 -13.32 5.11
N GLY A 115 -7.94 -14.54 4.87
CA GLY A 115 -7.51 -15.73 5.58
C GLY A 115 -8.09 -15.84 6.98
N LYS A 116 -7.89 -16.99 7.63
CA LYS A 116 -8.37 -17.25 8.99
C LYS A 116 -7.77 -16.24 9.97
N GLY A 117 -8.62 -15.46 10.63
CA GLY A 117 -8.19 -14.43 11.58
C GLY A 117 -7.29 -13.34 10.95
N GLY A 118 -7.43 -13.06 9.65
CA GLY A 118 -6.62 -12.07 8.95
C GLY A 118 -5.18 -12.52 8.68
N GLN A 119 -4.88 -13.81 8.78
CA GLN A 119 -3.51 -14.33 8.68
C GLN A 119 -2.86 -14.08 7.33
N ASN A 120 -3.61 -14.30 6.23
CA ASN A 120 -3.04 -14.14 4.89
C ASN A 120 -2.64 -12.68 4.61
N VAL A 121 -3.55 -11.73 4.85
CA VAL A 121 -3.28 -10.31 4.65
C VAL A 121 -2.20 -9.81 5.63
N ARG A 122 -2.21 -10.25 6.89
CA ARG A 122 -1.19 -9.86 7.88
C ARG A 122 0.21 -10.34 7.51
N LEU A 123 0.34 -11.59 7.04
CA LEU A 123 1.62 -12.12 6.59
C LEU A 123 2.09 -11.45 5.30
N ALA A 124 1.18 -11.17 4.34
CA ALA A 124 1.49 -10.41 3.14
C ALA A 124 1.95 -8.99 3.47
N SER A 125 1.27 -8.29 4.37
CA SER A 125 1.65 -6.96 4.85
C SER A 125 3.04 -6.94 5.48
N ARG A 126 3.33 -7.89 6.37
CA ARG A 126 4.67 -8.01 6.99
C ARG A 126 5.76 -8.39 5.99
N LEU A 127 5.45 -9.19 4.98
CA LEU A 127 6.39 -9.62 3.96
C LEU A 127 6.79 -8.47 3.04
N THR A 128 5.81 -7.65 2.64
CA THR A 128 5.98 -6.55 1.68
C THR A 128 6.34 -5.23 2.34
N GLY A 129 6.04 -5.06 3.63
CA GLY A 129 6.23 -3.82 4.38
C GLY A 129 5.12 -2.80 4.17
N TRP A 130 4.08 -3.10 3.37
CA TRP A 130 2.96 -2.23 3.08
C TRP A 130 1.75 -2.54 3.96
N GLN A 131 0.99 -1.52 4.35
CA GLN A 131 -0.31 -1.72 4.96
C GLN A 131 -1.31 -2.13 3.88
N LEU A 132 -1.92 -3.30 4.03
CA LEU A 132 -2.83 -3.86 3.03
C LEU A 132 -4.26 -3.85 3.53
N ASN A 133 -5.16 -3.24 2.75
CA ASN A 133 -6.60 -3.23 2.98
C ASN A 133 -7.25 -4.07 1.89
N VAL A 134 -7.95 -5.13 2.27
CA VAL A 134 -8.61 -6.04 1.33
C VAL A 134 -10.11 -5.81 1.36
N MET A 135 -10.69 -5.57 0.21
CA MET A 135 -12.11 -5.24 0.06
C MET A 135 -12.65 -5.70 -1.30
N THR A 136 -13.95 -5.60 -1.49
CA THR A 136 -14.57 -5.88 -2.81
C THR A 136 -14.39 -4.70 -3.76
N GLN A 137 -14.56 -4.93 -5.06
CA GLN A 137 -14.48 -3.86 -6.06
C GLN A 137 -15.48 -2.73 -5.77
N ASP A 138 -16.71 -3.08 -5.36
CA ASP A 138 -17.75 -2.08 -5.01
C ASP A 138 -17.34 -1.23 -3.80
N GLN A 139 -16.68 -1.85 -2.81
CA GLN A 139 -16.15 -1.12 -1.65
C GLN A 139 -14.99 -0.20 -2.00
N VAL A 140 -14.11 -0.61 -2.92
CA VAL A 140 -13.03 0.25 -3.44
C VAL A 140 -13.62 1.46 -4.16
N THR A 141 -14.60 1.25 -5.03
CA THR A 141 -15.26 2.32 -5.76
C THR A 141 -15.96 3.29 -4.81
N ALA A 142 -16.75 2.77 -3.87
CA ALA A 142 -17.45 3.60 -2.89
C ALA A 142 -16.48 4.39 -1.99
N LYS A 143 -15.35 3.80 -1.61
CA LYS A 143 -14.30 4.47 -0.84
C LYS A 143 -13.68 5.61 -1.64
N SER A 144 -13.31 5.35 -2.89
CA SER A 144 -12.73 6.36 -3.79
C SER A 144 -13.71 7.52 -4.03
N GLU A 145 -14.99 7.23 -4.27
CA GLU A 145 -16.03 8.25 -4.42
C GLU A 145 -16.21 9.09 -3.15
N ALA A 146 -16.18 8.46 -1.98
CA ALA A 146 -16.26 9.15 -0.70
C ALA A 146 -15.04 10.04 -0.43
N GLU A 147 -13.84 9.57 -0.75
CA GLU A 147 -12.60 10.35 -0.63
C GLU A 147 -12.61 11.54 -1.58
N GLN A 148 -13.04 11.36 -2.83
CA GLN A 148 -13.19 12.45 -3.79
C GLN A 148 -14.24 13.48 -3.35
N ALA A 149 -15.38 13.03 -2.81
CA ALA A 149 -16.39 13.92 -2.29
C ALA A 149 -15.90 14.73 -1.08
N ALA A 150 -15.14 14.08 -0.19
CA ALA A 150 -14.53 14.74 0.96
C ALA A 150 -13.48 15.79 0.53
N ALA A 151 -12.65 15.46 -0.45
CA ALA A 151 -11.66 16.40 -1.01
C ALA A 151 -12.33 17.60 -1.69
N ARG A 152 -13.40 17.39 -2.47
CA ARG A 152 -14.19 18.50 -3.04
C ARG A 152 -14.74 19.42 -1.96
N GLN A 153 -15.36 18.84 -0.93
CA GLN A 153 -15.89 19.63 0.17
C GLN A 153 -14.78 20.40 0.90
N LEU A 154 -13.63 19.78 1.12
CA LEU A 154 -12.48 20.42 1.74
C LEU A 154 -12.03 21.65 0.94
N PHE A 155 -11.92 21.52 -0.40
CA PHE A 155 -11.52 22.64 -1.26
C PHE A 155 -12.57 23.75 -1.27
N MET A 156 -13.86 23.41 -1.34
CA MET A 156 -14.95 24.39 -1.25
C MET A 156 -14.90 25.16 0.08
N ASP A 157 -14.71 24.47 1.20
CA ASP A 157 -14.72 25.08 2.53
C ASP A 157 -13.43 25.85 2.85
N LYS A 158 -12.28 25.39 2.42
CA LYS A 158 -10.97 25.95 2.78
C LYS A 158 -10.42 26.96 1.77
N LEU A 159 -10.68 26.72 0.48
CA LEU A 159 -10.23 27.59 -0.61
C LEU A 159 -11.31 28.55 -1.10
N GLU A 160 -12.54 28.41 -0.58
CA GLU A 160 -13.71 29.21 -1.00
C GLU A 160 -13.90 29.19 -2.53
N VAL A 161 -13.72 28.02 -3.15
CA VAL A 161 -13.94 27.77 -4.59
C VAL A 161 -15.30 27.14 -4.82
N ASP A 162 -15.80 27.26 -6.06
CA ASP A 162 -17.03 26.60 -6.44
C ASP A 162 -16.84 25.09 -6.69
N GLU A 163 -17.94 24.37 -6.84
CA GLU A 163 -17.95 22.92 -7.02
C GLU A 163 -17.24 22.50 -8.31
N GLU A 164 -17.25 23.35 -9.36
CA GLU A 164 -16.61 23.06 -10.63
C GLU A 164 -15.09 23.07 -10.50
N ILE A 165 -14.51 24.10 -9.90
CA ILE A 165 -13.07 24.21 -9.62
C ILE A 165 -12.61 23.09 -8.65
N ALA A 166 -13.37 22.85 -7.59
CA ALA A 166 -13.07 21.76 -6.66
C ALA A 166 -13.10 20.39 -7.35
N GLY A 167 -14.06 20.17 -8.26
CA GLY A 167 -14.16 18.97 -9.07
C GLY A 167 -12.96 18.77 -10.01
N ILE A 168 -12.52 19.83 -10.67
CA ILE A 168 -11.34 19.80 -11.54
C ILE A 168 -10.08 19.43 -10.72
N LEU A 169 -9.85 20.10 -9.58
CA LEU A 169 -8.71 19.81 -8.73
C LEU A 169 -8.65 18.33 -8.29
N VAL A 170 -9.79 17.77 -7.87
CA VAL A 170 -9.87 16.36 -7.48
C VAL A 170 -9.67 15.42 -8.66
N SER A 171 -10.16 15.76 -9.86
CA SER A 171 -9.98 14.93 -11.06
C SER A 171 -8.52 14.90 -11.54
N GLU A 172 -7.76 15.96 -11.27
CA GLU A 172 -6.32 16.06 -11.54
C GLU A 172 -5.45 15.39 -10.45
N GLY A 173 -6.08 14.85 -9.41
CA GLY A 173 -5.42 14.07 -8.36
C GLY A 173 -5.01 14.86 -7.12
N PHE A 174 -5.39 16.15 -7.02
CA PHE A 174 -5.16 16.91 -5.80
C PHE A 174 -6.14 16.50 -4.71
N GLY A 175 -5.63 16.16 -3.52
CA GLY A 175 -6.42 15.70 -2.38
C GLY A 175 -6.35 16.60 -1.15
N THR A 176 -5.34 17.46 -1.08
CA THR A 176 -5.06 18.28 0.10
C THR A 176 -4.80 19.75 -0.23
N VAL A 177 -5.02 20.64 0.76
CA VAL A 177 -4.73 22.07 0.63
C VAL A 177 -3.22 22.32 0.54
N GLU A 178 -2.43 21.49 1.22
CA GLU A 178 -0.97 21.54 1.18
C GLU A 178 -0.42 21.32 -0.23
N GLU A 179 -0.96 20.36 -0.95
CA GLU A 179 -0.57 20.09 -2.35
C GLU A 179 -0.78 21.35 -3.20
N ILE A 180 -1.94 21.99 -3.12
CA ILE A 180 -2.23 23.22 -3.87
C ILE A 180 -1.27 24.36 -3.49
N ALA A 181 -0.90 24.49 -2.20
CA ALA A 181 -0.02 25.55 -1.72
C ALA A 181 1.42 25.40 -2.22
N TYR A 182 1.93 24.18 -2.34
CA TYR A 182 3.35 23.89 -2.53
C TYR A 182 3.70 23.26 -3.87
N VAL A 183 2.75 22.72 -4.62
CA VAL A 183 2.98 22.16 -5.96
C VAL A 183 3.59 23.21 -6.90
N PRO A 184 4.47 22.84 -7.85
CA PRO A 184 4.98 23.74 -8.85
C PRO A 184 3.86 24.42 -9.65
N VAL A 185 3.98 25.75 -9.89
CA VAL A 185 2.97 26.52 -10.64
C VAL A 185 2.67 25.91 -12.00
N GLY A 186 3.68 25.34 -12.66
CA GLY A 186 3.55 24.70 -13.97
C GLY A 186 2.61 23.49 -13.97
N GLU A 187 2.47 22.79 -12.87
CA GLU A 187 1.52 21.65 -12.76
C GLU A 187 0.08 22.14 -12.66
N LEU A 188 -0.17 23.19 -11.87
CA LEU A 188 -1.50 23.81 -11.81
C LEU A 188 -1.89 24.50 -13.12
N LEU A 189 -0.94 25.10 -13.85
CA LEU A 189 -1.17 25.67 -15.18
C LEU A 189 -1.39 24.62 -16.28
N ALA A 190 -0.98 23.39 -16.05
CA ALA A 190 -1.25 22.27 -16.96
C ALA A 190 -2.70 21.76 -16.86
N VAL A 191 -3.41 22.14 -15.81
CA VAL A 191 -4.82 21.79 -15.60
C VAL A 191 -5.70 22.54 -16.59
N GLU A 192 -6.54 21.81 -17.30
CA GLU A 192 -7.43 22.41 -18.30
C GLU A 192 -8.44 23.37 -17.63
N GLY A 193 -8.47 24.61 -18.09
CA GLY A 193 -9.35 25.65 -17.57
C GLY A 193 -8.72 26.55 -16.51
N PHE A 194 -7.46 26.34 -16.13
CA PHE A 194 -6.75 27.20 -15.17
C PHE A 194 -5.81 28.17 -15.92
N ASP A 195 -5.93 29.46 -15.60
CA ASP A 195 -5.01 30.50 -16.02
C ASP A 195 -4.09 30.96 -14.88
N GLU A 196 -3.14 31.85 -15.18
CA GLU A 196 -2.20 32.37 -14.20
C GLU A 196 -2.90 33.04 -13.01
N ASP A 197 -3.97 33.79 -13.25
CA ASP A 197 -4.70 34.54 -12.24
C ASP A 197 -5.42 33.58 -11.28
N ILE A 198 -6.08 32.54 -11.81
CA ILE A 198 -6.73 31.48 -11.00
C ILE A 198 -5.71 30.72 -10.15
N VAL A 199 -4.57 30.35 -10.75
CA VAL A 199 -3.52 29.59 -10.05
C VAL A 199 -2.91 30.42 -8.93
N GLU A 200 -2.64 31.72 -9.15
CA GLU A 200 -2.12 32.60 -8.10
C GLU A 200 -3.11 32.77 -6.95
N GLU A 201 -4.39 32.96 -7.26
CA GLU A 201 -5.44 33.08 -6.25
C GLU A 201 -5.66 31.79 -5.46
N LEU A 202 -5.71 30.62 -6.10
CA LEU A 202 -5.80 29.32 -5.44
C LEU A 202 -4.64 29.09 -4.47
N ARG A 203 -3.42 29.39 -4.88
CA ARG A 203 -2.23 29.23 -4.02
C ARG A 203 -2.22 30.21 -2.87
N ALA A 204 -2.68 31.46 -3.07
CA ALA A 204 -2.79 32.43 -1.99
C ALA A 204 -3.80 31.97 -0.95
N ARG A 205 -4.98 31.54 -1.38
CA ARG A 205 -6.03 30.99 -0.48
C ARG A 205 -5.58 29.74 0.24
N ALA A 206 -4.87 28.83 -0.43
CA ALA A 206 -4.32 27.63 0.18
C ALA A 206 -3.31 27.95 1.28
N ARG A 207 -2.39 28.90 1.04
CA ARG A 207 -1.43 29.35 2.06
C ARG A 207 -2.10 30.03 3.25
N ASP A 208 -3.09 30.86 2.99
CA ASP A 208 -3.84 31.55 4.06
C ASP A 208 -4.64 30.54 4.91
N ALA A 209 -5.26 29.52 4.28
CA ALA A 209 -5.94 28.45 4.99
C ALA A 209 -4.98 27.67 5.91
N LEU A 210 -3.81 27.31 5.42
CA LEU A 210 -2.78 26.61 6.21
C LEU A 210 -2.24 27.47 7.35
N LEU A 211 -2.03 28.77 7.09
CA LEU A 211 -1.58 29.71 8.12
C LEU A 211 -2.61 29.85 9.24
N ASN A 212 -3.88 29.98 8.89
CA ASN A 212 -4.98 30.07 9.85
C ASN A 212 -5.10 28.78 10.70
N GLU A 213 -4.90 27.62 10.10
CA GLU A 213 -4.92 26.35 10.81
C GLU A 213 -3.72 26.21 11.78
N ALA A 214 -2.53 26.61 11.36
CA ALA A 214 -1.35 26.64 12.21
C ALA A 214 -1.51 27.61 13.40
N LEU A 215 -2.09 28.79 13.19
CA LEU A 215 -2.38 29.77 14.24
C LEU A 215 -3.45 29.26 15.23
N ALA A 216 -4.49 28.61 14.74
CA ALA A 216 -5.50 28.00 15.58
C ALA A 216 -4.91 26.91 16.49
N CYS A 217 -4.03 26.08 15.96
CA CYS A 217 -3.32 25.04 16.70
C CYS A 217 -2.43 25.65 17.83
N LEU A 218 -1.74 26.73 17.56
CA LEU A 218 -0.89 27.43 18.54
C LEU A 218 -1.70 28.08 19.67
N LEU A 219 -2.88 28.60 19.37
CA LEU A 219 -3.76 29.22 20.37
C LEU A 219 -4.39 28.18 21.32
N TYR A 220 -4.65 26.97 20.83
CA TYR A 220 -5.22 25.88 21.64
C TYR A 220 -4.17 25.15 22.51
N THR A 221 -2.88 25.26 22.19
CA THR A 221 -1.78 24.66 22.97
C THR A 221 -1.17 25.59 24.02
N SER A 222 -1.69 26.81 24.20
CA SER A 222 -1.28 27.69 25.29
C SER A 222 -1.76 27.12 26.63
N PRO A 223 -0.87 26.79 27.59
CA PRO A 223 -1.29 26.30 28.90
C PRO A 223 -2.08 27.39 29.62
N SER A 224 -3.28 27.02 30.07
CA SER A 224 -4.13 27.87 30.91
C SER A 224 -3.36 28.36 32.14
N PRO A 225 -3.30 29.68 32.42
CA PRO A 225 -2.70 30.21 33.63
C PRO A 225 -3.69 30.05 34.80
N ARG A 226 -3.84 28.85 35.30
CA ARG A 226 -4.49 28.56 36.61
C ARG A 226 -3.77 27.40 37.23
N ASP A 227 -2.77 27.74 38.02
CA ASP A 227 -2.52 27.20 39.35
C ASP A 227 -1.31 27.97 39.92
N SER A 228 -1.67 29.02 40.66
CA SER A 228 -0.84 29.63 41.70
C SER A 228 -1.60 29.53 42.98
#